data_a33fee177868b219bb35a7f8fd98b010
#
_entry.id   a33fee177868b219bb35a7f8fd98b010
#
_cell.length_a   1.000
_cell.length_b   1.000
_cell.length_c   1.000
_cell.angle_alpha   90.00
_cell.angle_beta   90.00
_cell.angle_gamma   90.00
#
_symmetry.space_group_name_H-M   'P 1'
#
loop_
_entity.id
_entity.type
_entity.pdbx_description
1 polymer ?
#
loop_
_entity_poly.entity_id
_entity_poly.type
_entity_poly.pdbx_seq_one_letter_code
_entity_poly.pdbx_strand_id
1 'polypeptide(L)'
;MYNILICDDEPDIVSALKIYLTGDEYQLFEAYNGRQALETVESNEIHLVLLDIMMPEMDGIQTLSRIREHHNMPVIFLTAKGEDTDKILGLNIGADDYVTKPFNPVELLARVKSQLRRYLELGSAPVRKSVFRIGDIELDDTAKEVRLMGEKVGLTPKEYGILKFFLEHPGQVFSPAEIYHAVWEETAYGAEGTVAVHIR
;
A
#
# COMPACT_ATOMS: atom_id res chain seq x y z
N MET A 1 -6.97 -22.14 -2.08
CA MET A 1 -6.48 -21.99 -0.69
C MET A 1 -5.56 -20.79 -0.68
N TYR A 2 -5.73 -19.85 0.24
CA TYR A 2 -4.95 -18.60 0.28
C TYR A 2 -3.93 -18.68 1.41
N ASN A 3 -2.67 -18.40 1.10
CA ASN A 3 -1.58 -18.39 2.05
C ASN A 3 -1.51 -17.04 2.75
N ILE A 4 -1.72 -17.03 4.07
CA ILE A 4 -1.68 -15.82 4.90
C ILE A 4 -0.53 -15.96 5.90
N LEU A 5 0.37 -14.98 5.91
CA LEU A 5 1.41 -14.87 6.94
C LEU A 5 0.89 -14.00 8.09
N ILE A 6 1.02 -14.50 9.30
CA ILE A 6 0.77 -13.76 10.54
C ILE A 6 2.12 -13.53 11.20
N CYS A 7 2.48 -12.26 11.40
CA CYS A 7 3.74 -11.86 12.02
C CYS A 7 3.48 -10.92 13.21
N ASP A 8 3.73 -11.43 14.41
CA ASP A 8 3.57 -10.70 15.69
C ASP A 8 4.50 -11.33 16.71
N ASP A 9 5.22 -10.56 17.52
CA ASP A 9 6.15 -11.10 18.52
C ASP A 9 5.44 -11.67 19.76
N GLU A 10 4.13 -11.44 19.89
CA GLU A 10 3.27 -12.03 20.93
C GLU A 10 2.62 -13.32 20.45
N PRO A 11 3.04 -14.54 20.95
CA PRO A 11 2.46 -15.81 20.51
C PRO A 11 0.94 -15.94 20.79
N ASP A 12 0.43 -15.25 21.80
CA ASP A 12 -1.00 -15.25 22.15
C ASP A 12 -1.81 -14.51 21.06
N ILE A 13 -1.27 -13.43 20.49
CA ILE A 13 -1.88 -12.70 19.38
C ILE A 13 -1.90 -13.58 18.13
N VAL A 14 -0.78 -14.20 17.78
CA VAL A 14 -0.70 -15.13 16.64
C VAL A 14 -1.73 -16.26 16.81
N SER A 15 -1.83 -16.84 18.00
CA SER A 15 -2.81 -17.91 18.31
C SER A 15 -4.25 -17.43 18.16
N ALA A 16 -4.58 -16.24 18.64
CA ALA A 16 -5.91 -15.65 18.50
C ALA A 16 -6.27 -15.40 17.02
N LEU A 17 -5.33 -14.85 16.25
CA LEU A 17 -5.52 -14.60 14.81
C LEU A 17 -5.72 -15.91 14.04
N LYS A 18 -5.01 -16.98 14.38
CA LYS A 18 -5.21 -18.31 13.79
C LYS A 18 -6.63 -18.82 14.04
N ILE A 19 -7.16 -18.66 15.27
CA ILE A 19 -8.54 -19.04 15.59
C ILE A 19 -9.52 -18.24 14.73
N TYR A 20 -9.32 -16.93 14.57
CA TYR A 20 -10.22 -16.09 13.78
C TYR A 20 -10.18 -16.41 12.28
N LEU A 21 -9.01 -16.83 11.78
CA LEU A 21 -8.81 -17.19 10.38
C LEU A 21 -8.98 -18.70 10.11
N THR A 22 -9.47 -19.47 11.08
CA THR A 22 -9.72 -20.91 10.89
C THR A 22 -10.78 -21.13 9.81
N GLY A 23 -10.45 -21.91 8.78
CA GLY A 23 -11.34 -22.28 7.68
C GLY A 23 -10.58 -22.97 6.56
N ASP A 24 -11.28 -23.72 5.71
CA ASP A 24 -10.68 -24.48 4.61
C ASP A 24 -10.15 -23.59 3.47
N GLU A 25 -10.39 -22.28 3.56
CA GLU A 25 -9.96 -21.30 2.53
C GLU A 25 -8.52 -20.83 2.72
N TYR A 26 -7.96 -20.91 3.96
CA TYR A 26 -6.68 -20.32 4.33
C TYR A 26 -5.65 -21.37 4.77
N GLN A 27 -4.43 -21.21 4.28
CA GLN A 27 -3.23 -21.81 4.85
C GLN A 27 -2.47 -20.72 5.61
N LEU A 28 -2.23 -20.95 6.91
CA LEU A 28 -1.64 -19.95 7.80
C LEU A 28 -0.15 -20.26 8.04
N PHE A 29 0.67 -19.22 7.86
CA PHE A 29 2.09 -19.20 8.19
C PHE A 29 2.31 -18.27 9.37
N GLU A 30 3.29 -18.59 10.22
CA GLU A 30 3.58 -17.87 11.45
C GLU A 30 5.00 -17.32 11.42
N ALA A 31 5.17 -16.09 11.89
CA ALA A 31 6.46 -15.48 12.17
C ALA A 31 6.35 -14.67 13.46
N TYR A 32 7.44 -14.61 14.22
CA TYR A 32 7.49 -13.95 15.52
C TYR A 32 8.47 -12.76 15.54
N ASN A 33 9.01 -12.41 14.39
CA ASN A 33 9.84 -11.22 14.15
C ASN A 33 9.95 -10.94 12.65
N GLY A 34 10.45 -9.76 12.30
CA GLY A 34 10.57 -9.32 10.90
C GLY A 34 11.48 -10.22 10.05
N ARG A 35 12.53 -10.80 10.63
CA ARG A 35 13.44 -11.70 9.90
C ARG A 35 12.74 -12.99 9.49
N GLN A 36 12.03 -13.63 10.41
CA GLN A 36 11.22 -14.81 10.10
C GLN A 36 10.13 -14.51 9.06
N ALA A 37 9.53 -13.33 9.13
CA ALA A 37 8.55 -12.90 8.13
C ALA A 37 9.17 -12.83 6.73
N LEU A 38 10.35 -12.23 6.58
CA LEU A 38 11.06 -12.16 5.30
C LEU A 38 11.42 -13.56 4.78
N GLU A 39 12.01 -14.42 5.62
CA GLU A 39 12.34 -15.80 5.25
C GLU A 39 11.11 -16.58 4.78
N THR A 40 9.96 -16.37 5.45
CA THR A 40 8.70 -17.04 5.08
C THR A 40 8.18 -16.54 3.74
N VAL A 41 8.23 -15.24 3.48
CA VAL A 41 7.81 -14.63 2.22
C VAL A 41 8.70 -15.04 1.05
N GLU A 42 10.00 -15.18 1.27
CA GLU A 42 10.95 -15.66 0.25
C GLU A 42 10.77 -17.14 -0.09
N SER A 43 10.40 -17.95 0.91
CA SER A 43 10.32 -19.41 0.76
C SER A 43 8.94 -19.92 0.35
N ASN A 44 7.90 -19.10 0.44
CA ASN A 44 6.52 -19.49 0.18
C ASN A 44 5.77 -18.44 -0.65
N GLU A 45 4.81 -18.90 -1.42
CA GLU A 45 3.86 -18.00 -2.09
C GLU A 45 2.87 -17.46 -1.04
N ILE A 46 3.06 -16.22 -0.59
CA ILE A 46 2.17 -15.55 0.36
C ILE A 46 1.22 -14.61 -0.38
N HIS A 47 -0.07 -14.69 -0.03
CA HIS A 47 -1.13 -13.89 -0.68
C HIS A 47 -1.55 -12.68 0.16
N LEU A 48 -1.29 -12.69 1.47
CA LEU A 48 -1.56 -11.59 2.38
C LEU A 48 -0.67 -11.69 3.62
N VAL A 49 -0.23 -10.56 4.16
CA VAL A 49 0.52 -10.50 5.42
C VAL A 49 -0.27 -9.68 6.45
N LEU A 50 -0.46 -10.25 7.64
CA LEU A 50 -0.82 -9.52 8.86
C LEU A 50 0.47 -9.25 9.61
N LEU A 51 0.81 -7.98 9.81
CA LEU A 51 2.13 -7.59 10.29
C LEU A 51 2.02 -6.63 11.48
N ASP A 52 2.50 -7.06 12.63
CA ASP A 52 2.63 -6.16 13.77
C ASP A 52 3.70 -5.09 13.51
N ILE A 53 3.45 -3.89 14.01
CA ILE A 53 4.38 -2.77 13.85
C ILE A 53 5.48 -2.81 14.89
N MET A 54 5.11 -3.09 16.13
CA MET A 54 5.99 -2.94 17.28
C MET A 54 6.66 -4.28 17.64
N MET A 55 7.61 -4.70 16.81
CA MET A 55 8.40 -5.91 17.09
C MET A 55 9.85 -5.56 17.43
N PRO A 56 10.52 -6.38 18.28
CA PRO A 56 11.93 -6.19 18.60
C PRO A 56 12.84 -6.45 17.37
N GLU A 57 14.04 -5.88 17.38
CA GLU A 57 15.09 -5.99 16.37
C GLU A 57 14.75 -5.37 15.01
N MET A 58 13.68 -5.81 14.38
CA MET A 58 13.19 -5.31 13.09
C MET A 58 11.69 -5.06 13.21
N ASP A 59 11.30 -3.80 13.24
CA ASP A 59 9.90 -3.40 13.31
C ASP A 59 9.12 -3.73 12.03
N GLY A 60 7.78 -3.63 12.11
CA GLY A 60 6.91 -3.95 10.98
C GLY A 60 7.09 -3.01 9.80
N ILE A 61 7.49 -1.77 10.04
CA ILE A 61 7.74 -0.76 9.00
C ILE A 61 8.97 -1.14 8.18
N GLN A 62 10.07 -1.49 8.85
CA GLN A 62 11.29 -1.95 8.22
C GLN A 62 11.06 -3.27 7.47
N THR A 63 10.28 -4.17 8.08
CA THR A 63 9.90 -5.44 7.47
C THR A 63 9.10 -5.22 6.19
N LEU A 64 8.08 -4.36 6.22
CA LEU A 64 7.29 -4.01 5.04
C LEU A 64 8.16 -3.39 3.94
N SER A 65 9.05 -2.46 4.29
CA SER A 65 9.95 -1.84 3.31
C SER A 65 10.74 -2.89 2.53
N ARG A 66 11.29 -3.90 3.22
CA ARG A 66 12.03 -5.00 2.58
C ARG A 66 11.13 -5.94 1.78
N ILE A 67 9.93 -6.25 2.27
CA ILE A 67 8.96 -7.03 1.50
C ILE A 67 8.66 -6.33 0.17
N ARG A 68 8.51 -5.01 0.17
CA ARG A 68 8.18 -4.20 -1.02
C ARG A 68 9.31 -4.11 -2.05
N GLU A 69 10.52 -4.48 -1.72
CA GLU A 69 11.62 -4.57 -2.70
C GLU A 69 11.34 -5.63 -3.78
N HIS A 70 10.64 -6.73 -3.43
CA HIS A 70 10.43 -7.87 -4.33
C HIS A 70 8.99 -8.36 -4.41
N HIS A 71 8.10 -7.94 -3.49
CA HIS A 71 6.76 -8.47 -3.34
C HIS A 71 5.71 -7.36 -3.21
N ASN A 72 4.52 -7.63 -3.76
CA ASN A 72 3.39 -6.68 -3.81
C ASN A 72 2.09 -7.24 -3.21
N MET A 73 2.14 -8.39 -2.51
CA MET A 73 0.98 -8.90 -1.81
C MET A 73 0.47 -7.88 -0.78
N PRO A 74 -0.84 -7.84 -0.50
CA PRO A 74 -1.40 -6.95 0.48
C PRO A 74 -0.84 -7.19 1.88
N VAL A 75 -0.57 -6.09 2.58
CA VAL A 75 -0.10 -6.07 3.96
C VAL A 75 -1.06 -5.25 4.80
N ILE A 76 -1.62 -5.88 5.84
CA ILE A 76 -2.46 -5.24 6.85
C ILE A 76 -1.63 -5.07 8.12
N PHE A 77 -1.41 -3.84 8.56
CA PHE A 77 -0.75 -3.60 9.83
C PHE A 77 -1.66 -3.91 11.01
N LEU A 78 -1.06 -4.53 12.03
CA LEU A 78 -1.64 -4.70 13.36
C LEU A 78 -1.05 -3.61 14.26
N THR A 79 -1.90 -2.76 14.87
CA THR A 79 -1.43 -1.58 15.59
C THR A 79 -2.02 -1.51 17.00
N ALA A 80 -1.27 -1.00 17.96
CA ALA A 80 -1.84 -0.56 19.23
C ALA A 80 -2.66 0.72 19.02
N LYS A 81 -3.67 0.94 19.86
CA LYS A 81 -4.53 2.14 19.78
C LYS A 81 -3.74 3.36 20.26
N GLY A 82 -3.52 4.34 19.38
CA GLY A 82 -2.84 5.59 19.76
C GLY A 82 -1.77 6.04 18.75
N GLU A 83 -0.58 6.39 19.22
CA GLU A 83 0.51 7.06 18.50
C GLU A 83 0.99 6.36 17.20
N ASP A 84 0.82 5.04 17.10
CA ASP A 84 1.27 4.28 15.93
C ASP A 84 0.40 4.53 14.71
N THR A 85 -0.90 4.78 14.92
CA THR A 85 -1.84 5.08 13.81
C THR A 85 -1.46 6.40 13.12
N ASP A 86 -1.02 7.39 13.89
CA ASP A 86 -0.60 8.70 13.35
C ASP A 86 0.73 8.59 12.60
N LYS A 87 1.65 7.71 13.05
CA LYS A 87 2.91 7.42 12.33
C LYS A 87 2.66 6.73 11.01
N ILE A 88 1.71 5.79 10.96
CA ILE A 88 1.36 5.05 9.73
C ILE A 88 0.71 5.97 8.70
N LEU A 89 -0.23 6.81 9.13
CA LEU A 89 -0.91 7.78 8.27
C LEU A 89 0.05 8.85 7.74
N GLY A 90 1.08 9.22 8.52
CA GLY A 90 2.07 10.22 8.13
C GLY A 90 3.17 9.73 7.18
N LEU A 91 3.43 8.44 7.09
CA LEU A 91 4.63 7.92 6.43
C LEU A 91 4.42 7.35 5.02
N ASN A 92 3.22 7.26 4.48
CA ASN A 92 2.98 6.73 3.11
C ASN A 92 3.73 5.39 2.81
N ILE A 93 3.83 4.49 3.81
CA ILE A 93 4.78 3.37 3.89
C ILE A 93 4.42 2.21 2.96
N GLY A 94 3.29 2.29 2.25
CA GLY A 94 2.89 1.23 1.31
C GLY A 94 2.14 0.05 1.94
N ALA A 95 1.61 0.18 3.17
CA ALA A 95 0.62 -0.74 3.69
C ALA A 95 -0.73 -0.54 2.99
N ASP A 96 -1.48 -1.62 2.84
CA ASP A 96 -2.77 -1.60 2.13
C ASP A 96 -3.95 -1.34 3.08
N ASP A 97 -3.78 -1.64 4.37
CA ASP A 97 -4.78 -1.43 5.42
C ASP A 97 -4.14 -1.53 6.81
N TYR A 98 -4.91 -1.23 7.86
CA TYR A 98 -4.51 -1.43 9.26
C TYR A 98 -5.70 -1.87 10.12
N VAL A 99 -5.40 -2.59 11.22
CA VAL A 99 -6.37 -3.03 12.23
C VAL A 99 -5.79 -2.76 13.61
N THR A 100 -6.59 -2.13 14.48
CA THR A 100 -6.15 -1.81 15.83
C THR A 100 -6.38 -2.96 16.81
N LYS A 101 -5.40 -3.21 17.66
CA LYS A 101 -5.52 -4.12 18.82
C LYS A 101 -6.32 -3.43 19.95
N PRO A 102 -7.26 -4.11 20.64
CA PRO A 102 -7.70 -5.49 20.43
C PRO A 102 -8.62 -5.61 19.19
N PHE A 103 -8.47 -6.69 18.43
CA PHE A 103 -9.19 -6.90 17.17
C PHE A 103 -10.66 -7.24 17.38
N ASN A 104 -11.53 -6.70 16.55
CA ASN A 104 -12.83 -7.27 16.29
C ASN A 104 -12.68 -8.38 15.23
N PRO A 105 -12.99 -9.67 15.53
CA PRO A 105 -12.80 -10.76 14.58
C PRO A 105 -13.57 -10.58 13.27
N VAL A 106 -14.78 -10.03 13.34
CA VAL A 106 -15.63 -9.78 12.15
C VAL A 106 -15.02 -8.71 11.26
N GLU A 107 -14.49 -7.64 11.86
CA GLU A 107 -13.80 -6.58 11.13
C GLU A 107 -12.53 -7.09 10.46
N LEU A 108 -11.69 -7.81 11.21
CA LEU A 108 -10.46 -8.41 10.69
C LEU A 108 -10.72 -9.30 9.48
N LEU A 109 -11.67 -10.23 9.61
CA LEU A 109 -12.06 -11.14 8.52
C LEU A 109 -12.57 -10.38 7.29
N ALA A 110 -13.39 -9.35 7.48
CA ALA A 110 -13.90 -8.54 6.38
C ALA A 110 -12.77 -7.83 5.63
N ARG A 111 -11.77 -7.29 6.33
CA ARG A 111 -10.60 -6.64 5.75
C ARG A 111 -9.71 -7.64 5.01
N VAL A 112 -9.39 -8.78 5.61
CA VAL A 112 -8.63 -9.87 4.98
C VAL A 112 -9.30 -10.32 3.67
N LYS A 113 -10.61 -10.59 3.69
CA LYS A 113 -11.36 -10.99 2.49
C LYS A 113 -11.36 -9.89 1.43
N SER A 114 -11.52 -8.64 1.82
CA SER A 114 -11.51 -7.50 0.90
C SER A 114 -10.14 -7.35 0.21
N GLN A 115 -9.04 -7.45 0.96
CA GLN A 115 -7.69 -7.32 0.42
C GLN A 115 -7.32 -8.50 -0.48
N LEU A 116 -7.65 -9.73 -0.08
CA LEU A 116 -7.44 -10.92 -0.93
C LEU A 116 -8.22 -10.83 -2.22
N ARG A 117 -9.50 -10.43 -2.19
CA ARG A 117 -10.31 -10.25 -3.38
C ARG A 117 -9.71 -9.21 -4.33
N ARG A 118 -9.30 -8.06 -3.82
CA ARG A 118 -8.64 -7.02 -4.63
C ARG A 118 -7.36 -7.54 -5.27
N TYR A 119 -6.55 -8.27 -4.52
CA TYR A 119 -5.28 -8.80 -5.00
C TYR A 119 -5.46 -9.87 -6.09
N LEU A 120 -6.49 -10.72 -5.99
CA LEU A 120 -6.68 -11.88 -6.85
C LEU A 120 -7.64 -11.62 -8.01
N GLU A 121 -8.73 -10.88 -7.81
CA GLU A 121 -9.75 -10.64 -8.84
C GLU A 121 -9.40 -9.45 -9.75
N LEU A 122 -8.75 -8.44 -9.22
CA LEU A 122 -8.33 -7.27 -10.01
C LEU A 122 -6.95 -7.47 -10.67
N GLY A 123 -6.38 -8.68 -10.52
CA GLY A 123 -4.98 -8.95 -10.80
C GLY A 123 -4.12 -8.25 -9.76
N SER A 124 -2.97 -8.80 -9.40
CA SER A 124 -2.00 -8.10 -8.56
C SER A 124 -2.01 -6.64 -8.98
N ALA A 125 -2.57 -5.76 -8.13
CA ALA A 125 -2.33 -4.36 -8.37
C ALA A 125 -0.81 -4.27 -8.57
N PRO A 126 -0.32 -3.81 -9.72
CA PRO A 126 1.11 -3.83 -9.96
C PRO A 126 1.74 -3.21 -8.73
N VAL A 127 2.89 -3.73 -8.27
CA VAL A 127 3.87 -2.92 -7.54
C VAL A 127 3.61 -1.52 -8.02
N ARG A 128 3.14 -0.56 -7.16
CA ARG A 128 2.76 0.78 -7.61
C ARG A 128 3.77 1.11 -8.66
N LYS A 129 3.35 1.15 -9.94
CA LYS A 129 4.31 1.23 -11.02
C LYS A 129 5.12 2.46 -10.67
N SER A 130 6.30 2.26 -10.09
CA SER A 130 7.20 3.39 -9.89
C SER A 130 7.48 4.03 -11.24
N VAL A 131 7.23 3.28 -12.31
CA VAL A 131 7.36 3.72 -13.69
C VAL A 131 6.04 3.58 -14.42
N PHE A 132 5.40 4.69 -14.73
CA PHE A 132 4.22 4.79 -15.57
C PHE A 132 4.65 5.06 -17.01
N ARG A 133 4.04 4.36 -17.97
CA ARG A 133 4.29 4.56 -19.41
C ARG A 133 2.98 4.65 -20.16
N ILE A 134 2.77 5.78 -20.84
CA ILE A 134 1.64 5.99 -21.75
C ILE A 134 2.16 6.70 -22.99
N GLY A 135 2.11 6.03 -24.16
CA GLY A 135 2.74 6.53 -25.38
C GLY A 135 4.24 6.75 -25.16
N ASP A 136 4.71 7.94 -25.47
CA ASP A 136 6.11 8.33 -25.35
C ASP A 136 6.48 8.92 -23.97
N ILE A 137 5.51 8.98 -23.04
CA ILE A 137 5.73 9.50 -21.69
C ILE A 137 6.09 8.36 -20.76
N GLU A 138 7.18 8.52 -20.03
CA GLU A 138 7.62 7.66 -18.93
C GLU A 138 7.79 8.50 -17.67
N LEU A 139 7.13 8.11 -16.57
CA LEU A 139 7.25 8.74 -15.26
C LEU A 139 7.76 7.70 -14.26
N ASP A 140 8.95 7.92 -13.71
CA ASP A 140 9.49 7.15 -12.59
C ASP A 140 9.17 7.87 -11.27
N ASP A 141 8.21 7.32 -10.52
CA ASP A 141 7.77 7.94 -9.26
C ASP A 141 8.79 7.75 -8.12
N THR A 142 9.66 6.75 -8.20
CA THR A 142 10.74 6.54 -7.23
C THR A 142 11.84 7.57 -7.43
N ALA A 143 12.28 7.76 -8.68
CA ALA A 143 13.29 8.75 -9.02
C ALA A 143 12.74 10.19 -9.13
N LYS A 144 11.39 10.36 -9.10
CA LYS A 144 10.72 11.65 -9.40
C LYS A 144 11.15 12.24 -10.74
N GLU A 145 11.32 11.36 -11.73
CA GLU A 145 11.81 11.72 -13.05
C GLU A 145 10.75 11.47 -14.12
N VAL A 146 10.62 12.41 -15.04
CA VAL A 146 9.73 12.29 -16.21
C VAL A 146 10.59 12.33 -17.48
N ARG A 147 10.28 11.42 -18.41
CA ARG A 147 10.89 11.38 -19.73
C ARG A 147 9.82 11.44 -20.81
N LEU A 148 10.10 12.17 -21.86
CA LEU A 148 9.34 12.22 -23.11
C LEU A 148 10.23 11.76 -24.24
N MET A 149 9.86 10.70 -24.95
CA MET A 149 10.69 10.07 -26.01
C MET A 149 12.13 9.72 -25.53
N GLY A 150 12.27 9.37 -24.24
CA GLY A 150 13.55 9.04 -23.61
C GLY A 150 14.34 10.24 -23.07
N GLU A 151 13.99 11.46 -23.42
CA GLU A 151 14.64 12.68 -22.91
C GLU A 151 13.99 13.14 -21.59
N LYS A 152 14.83 13.56 -20.64
CA LYS A 152 14.38 14.04 -19.33
C LYS A 152 13.68 15.39 -19.45
N VAL A 153 12.46 15.48 -18.88
CA VAL A 153 11.66 16.71 -18.83
C VAL A 153 11.60 17.21 -17.39
N GLY A 154 11.94 18.48 -17.19
CA GLY A 154 11.80 19.15 -15.91
C GLY A 154 10.37 19.64 -15.71
N LEU A 155 9.68 19.12 -14.70
CA LEU A 155 8.36 19.57 -14.28
C LEU A 155 8.43 20.18 -12.88
N THR A 156 7.58 21.17 -12.62
CA THR A 156 7.35 21.66 -11.26
C THR A 156 6.65 20.60 -10.42
N PRO A 157 6.69 20.63 -9.08
CA PRO A 157 6.02 19.66 -8.23
C PRO A 157 4.52 19.49 -8.52
N LYS A 158 3.83 20.57 -8.89
CA LYS A 158 2.40 20.53 -9.22
C LYS A 158 2.12 19.94 -10.61
N GLU A 159 2.91 20.28 -11.61
CA GLU A 159 2.84 19.66 -12.95
C GLU A 159 3.13 18.17 -12.87
N TYR A 160 4.14 17.78 -12.09
CA TYR A 160 4.45 16.39 -11.81
C TYR A 160 3.27 15.66 -11.15
N GLY A 161 2.66 16.27 -10.12
CA GLY A 161 1.50 15.70 -9.42
C GLY A 161 0.30 15.51 -10.34
N ILE A 162 0.00 16.48 -11.19
CA ILE A 162 -1.09 16.42 -12.18
C ILE A 162 -0.81 15.31 -13.21
N LEU A 163 0.39 15.24 -13.76
CA LEU A 163 0.77 14.20 -14.72
C LEU A 163 0.66 12.82 -14.09
N LYS A 164 1.19 12.64 -12.89
CA LYS A 164 1.08 11.38 -12.14
C LYS A 164 -0.38 10.98 -11.93
N PHE A 165 -1.23 11.91 -11.47
CA PHE A 165 -2.65 11.67 -11.27
C PHE A 165 -3.34 11.16 -12.55
N PHE A 166 -3.05 11.74 -13.71
CA PHE A 166 -3.60 11.25 -14.98
C PHE A 166 -3.04 9.88 -15.40
N LEU A 167 -1.76 9.63 -15.15
CA LEU A 167 -1.13 8.34 -15.47
C LEU A 167 -1.64 7.20 -14.57
N GLU A 168 -2.08 7.50 -13.36
CA GLU A 168 -2.73 6.56 -12.44
C GLU A 168 -4.18 6.24 -12.83
N HIS A 169 -4.82 7.12 -13.65
CA HIS A 169 -6.24 7.00 -14.01
C HIS A 169 -6.46 7.08 -15.53
N PRO A 170 -5.86 6.18 -16.32
CA PRO A 170 -5.95 6.24 -17.78
C PRO A 170 -7.39 6.07 -18.27
N GLY A 171 -7.78 6.93 -19.24
CA GLY A 171 -9.10 6.89 -19.86
C GLY A 171 -10.23 7.51 -19.03
N GLN A 172 -9.94 8.12 -17.88
CA GLN A 172 -10.91 8.85 -17.08
C GLN A 172 -10.86 10.35 -17.36
N VAL A 173 -11.99 11.02 -17.18
CA VAL A 173 -12.13 12.47 -17.30
C VAL A 173 -12.42 13.05 -15.94
N PHE A 174 -11.69 14.10 -15.57
CA PHE A 174 -11.79 14.77 -14.29
C PHE A 174 -12.12 16.25 -14.43
N SER A 175 -12.91 16.76 -13.51
CA SER A 175 -13.13 18.19 -13.37
C SER A 175 -11.91 18.89 -12.77
N PRO A 176 -11.73 20.21 -13.00
CA PRO A 176 -10.66 20.97 -12.36
C PRO A 176 -10.69 20.87 -10.82
N ALA A 177 -11.86 20.78 -10.20
CA ALA A 177 -12.01 20.64 -8.76
C ALA A 177 -11.48 19.29 -8.25
N GLU A 178 -11.75 18.19 -8.96
CA GLU A 178 -11.24 16.86 -8.62
C GLU A 178 -9.71 16.79 -8.75
N ILE A 179 -9.15 17.36 -9.83
CA ILE A 179 -7.70 17.44 -10.02
C ILE A 179 -7.05 18.29 -8.92
N TYR A 180 -7.66 19.44 -8.59
CA TYR A 180 -7.17 20.32 -7.53
C TYR A 180 -7.12 19.58 -6.20
N HIS A 181 -8.23 18.94 -5.80
CA HIS A 181 -8.31 18.19 -4.55
C HIS A 181 -7.25 17.07 -4.48
N ALA A 182 -7.05 16.34 -5.57
CA ALA A 182 -6.09 15.23 -5.62
C ALA A 182 -4.61 15.68 -5.53
N VAL A 183 -4.27 16.85 -6.06
CA VAL A 183 -2.88 17.31 -6.19
C VAL A 183 -2.48 18.34 -5.14
N TRP A 184 -3.43 19.12 -4.62
CA TRP A 184 -3.17 20.13 -3.58
C TRP A 184 -3.53 19.65 -2.17
N GLU A 185 -4.28 18.52 -2.06
CA GLU A 185 -4.76 17.97 -0.78
C GLU A 185 -5.64 18.94 0.02
N GLU A 186 -6.21 19.92 -0.65
CA GLU A 186 -7.05 20.97 -0.09
C GLU A 186 -8.41 21.03 -0.79
N THR A 187 -9.42 21.59 -0.13
CA THR A 187 -10.71 21.87 -0.76
C THR A 187 -10.61 23.08 -1.69
N ALA A 188 -11.10 22.92 -2.91
CA ALA A 188 -10.95 23.89 -3.99
C ALA A 188 -11.88 25.12 -3.87
N TYR A 189 -11.89 25.84 -2.78
CA TYR A 189 -12.73 27.03 -2.62
C TYR A 189 -12.40 28.16 -3.63
N GLY A 190 -12.81 27.97 -4.92
CA GLY A 190 -12.61 28.94 -5.98
C GLY A 190 -11.18 29.00 -6.54
N ALA A 191 -10.31 28.04 -6.18
CA ALA A 191 -8.93 27.97 -6.65
C ALA A 191 -8.72 27.00 -7.83
N GLU A 192 -9.79 26.38 -8.35
CA GLU A 192 -9.77 25.40 -9.44
C GLU A 192 -9.15 25.92 -10.73
N GLY A 193 -9.26 27.25 -10.97
CA GLY A 193 -8.63 27.93 -12.12
C GLY A 193 -7.11 27.76 -12.16
N THR A 194 -6.47 27.48 -11.03
CA THR A 194 -5.03 27.23 -10.93
C THR A 194 -4.61 25.99 -11.71
N VAL A 195 -5.47 24.97 -11.78
CA VAL A 195 -5.20 23.73 -12.53
C VAL A 195 -4.95 24.02 -14.00
N ALA A 196 -5.75 24.91 -14.61
CA ALA A 196 -5.62 25.27 -16.03
C ALA A 196 -4.27 25.97 -16.36
N VAL A 197 -3.63 26.59 -15.39
CA VAL A 197 -2.31 27.24 -15.56
C VAL A 197 -1.20 26.19 -15.71
N HIS A 198 -1.35 25.04 -15.06
CA HIS A 198 -0.36 23.96 -15.05
C HIS A 198 -0.55 22.91 -16.16
N ILE A 199 -1.68 22.94 -16.90
CA ILE A 199 -1.99 21.99 -17.99
C ILE A 199 -1.66 22.57 -19.38
N ARG A 200 -1.18 23.79 -19.47
CA ARG A 200 -0.87 24.44 -20.76
C ARG A 200 0.40 23.95 -21.45
#